data_3771a947767082a648fb6a95b96e7bc5
#
_entry.id   3771a947767082a648fb6a95b96e7bc5
#
_cell.length_a   1.000
_cell.length_b   1.000
_cell.length_c   1.000
_cell.angle_alpha   90.00
_cell.angle_beta   90.00
_cell.angle_gamma   90.00
#
_symmetry.space_group_name_H-M   'P 1'
#
loop_
_entity.id
_entity.type
_entity.pdbx_description
1 polymer ?
#
loop_
_entity_poly.entity_id
_entity_poly.type
_entity_poly.pdbx_seq_one_letter_code
_entity_poly.pdbx_strand_id
1 'polypeptide(L)'
;CGREAKLLTTTDYNVAIESIASGKAQMALLGPEGYVQANKKNPKVQAAFTNSDKDGGLEGACYYSRICVRTEDVEQYKKGSGYSIEGIKGKSFSFVSATSTSGFKVPSSGIVKEFGLDSSDQLLEAGKFFSEVLFGNSHVGSVVNLLSGDAEAAAFDDVDVDMYLDLVSGEPNSIGAVYKAKDNAEAPMDTVRGKSFTIIALTPVLNSPICFNEEAISDDDRTKIVEHFCSGAVAGNKQIFIDPEDKGAKGLFKKESEKTRFVKTDDAWYEPIRKLGGAE
;
A
#
# COMPACT_ATOMS: atom_id res chain seq x y z
N CYS A 1 8.36 26.87 9.53
CA CYS A 1 7.88 27.78 8.49
C CYS A 1 6.97 28.88 9.03
N GLY A 2 6.41 28.75 10.26
CA GLY A 2 5.48 29.74 10.84
C GLY A 2 4.13 29.83 10.11
N ARG A 3 3.75 28.79 9.37
CA ARG A 3 2.46 28.70 8.67
C ARG A 3 1.56 27.70 9.36
N GLU A 4 0.25 27.94 9.28
CA GLU A 4 -0.76 26.98 9.71
C GLU A 4 -0.85 25.83 8.69
N ALA A 5 -0.86 24.58 9.17
CA ALA A 5 -1.10 23.40 8.36
C ALA A 5 -2.54 22.92 8.53
N LYS A 6 -3.22 22.64 7.40
CA LYS A 6 -4.54 22.00 7.39
C LYS A 6 -4.39 20.59 6.82
N LEU A 7 -4.83 19.59 7.57
CA LEU A 7 -4.91 18.22 7.09
C LEU A 7 -6.22 18.02 6.31
N LEU A 8 -6.11 17.51 5.09
CA LEU A 8 -7.24 17.01 4.29
C LEU A 8 -7.07 15.52 4.16
N THR A 9 -8.10 14.77 4.51
CA THR A 9 -8.14 13.31 4.35
C THR A 9 -9.28 12.93 3.43
N THR A 10 -9.08 11.88 2.64
CA THR A 10 -10.08 11.32 1.73
C THR A 10 -9.85 9.82 1.60
N THR A 11 -10.92 9.08 1.38
CA THR A 11 -10.88 7.66 0.99
C THR A 11 -10.82 7.47 -0.52
N ASP A 12 -11.01 8.55 -1.29
CA ASP A 12 -10.94 8.53 -2.76
C ASP A 12 -9.54 8.93 -3.22
N TYR A 13 -8.82 7.99 -3.80
CA TYR A 13 -7.47 8.17 -4.35
C TYR A 13 -7.41 9.26 -5.42
N ASN A 14 -8.43 9.35 -6.29
CA ASN A 14 -8.47 10.36 -7.34
C ASN A 14 -8.62 11.77 -6.77
N VAL A 15 -9.39 11.94 -5.69
CA VAL A 15 -9.51 13.23 -5.01
C VAL A 15 -8.17 13.68 -4.42
N ALA A 16 -7.38 12.77 -3.85
CA ALA A 16 -6.03 13.07 -3.36
C ALA A 16 -5.09 13.48 -4.50
N ILE A 17 -5.06 12.70 -5.58
CA ILE A 17 -4.27 12.96 -6.80
C ILE A 17 -4.61 14.33 -7.40
N GLU A 18 -5.90 14.62 -7.59
CA GLU A 18 -6.34 15.89 -8.15
C GLU A 18 -6.05 17.08 -7.22
N SER A 19 -6.12 16.88 -5.91
CA SER A 19 -5.86 17.95 -4.94
C SER A 19 -4.41 18.42 -5.02
N ILE A 20 -3.45 17.51 -5.11
CA ILE A 20 -2.03 17.87 -5.23
C ILE A 20 -1.70 18.36 -6.64
N ALA A 21 -2.23 17.73 -7.69
CA ALA A 21 -1.95 18.11 -9.07
C ALA A 21 -2.47 19.53 -9.39
N SER A 22 -3.63 19.90 -8.86
CA SER A 22 -4.20 21.24 -9.06
C SER A 22 -3.65 22.33 -8.13
N GLY A 23 -2.79 21.98 -7.16
CA GLY A 23 -2.25 22.91 -6.17
C GLY A 23 -3.21 23.26 -5.02
N LYS A 24 -4.37 22.62 -4.92
CA LYS A 24 -5.27 22.74 -3.75
C LYS A 24 -4.59 22.22 -2.47
N ALA A 25 -3.80 21.17 -2.59
CA ALA A 25 -2.86 20.71 -1.57
C ALA A 25 -1.44 21.09 -1.99
N GLN A 26 -0.64 21.59 -1.04
CA GLN A 26 0.76 21.94 -1.26
C GLN A 26 1.67 20.72 -1.09
N MET A 27 1.25 19.78 -0.25
CA MET A 27 1.97 18.57 0.11
C MET A 27 0.99 17.41 0.23
N ALA A 28 1.39 16.21 -0.15
CA ALA A 28 0.58 15.00 0.01
C ALA A 28 1.46 13.79 0.31
N LEU A 29 0.92 12.85 1.11
CA LEU A 29 1.38 11.47 1.17
C LEU A 29 0.51 10.67 0.20
N LEU A 30 1.12 10.08 -0.82
CA LEU A 30 0.43 9.29 -1.84
C LEU A 30 1.07 7.91 -1.94
N GLY A 31 0.28 6.90 -2.27
CA GLY A 31 0.87 5.65 -2.75
C GLY A 31 1.72 5.91 -4.02
N PRO A 32 2.74 5.09 -4.32
CA PRO A 32 3.64 5.33 -5.45
C PRO A 32 2.95 5.51 -6.81
N GLU A 33 1.91 4.72 -7.10
CA GLU A 33 1.12 4.90 -8.33
C GLU A 33 0.34 6.23 -8.32
N GLY A 34 -0.24 6.60 -7.17
CA GLY A 34 -0.92 7.89 -7.01
C GLY A 34 0.02 9.07 -7.26
N TYR A 35 1.27 8.96 -6.79
CA TYR A 35 2.32 9.94 -7.10
C TYR A 35 2.63 9.99 -8.61
N VAL A 36 2.83 8.84 -9.24
CA VAL A 36 3.11 8.76 -10.68
C VAL A 36 1.99 9.40 -11.49
N GLN A 37 0.74 9.16 -11.14
CA GLN A 37 -0.41 9.78 -11.80
C GLN A 37 -0.49 11.29 -11.55
N ALA A 38 -0.23 11.75 -10.33
CA ALA A 38 -0.20 13.17 -10.00
C ALA A 38 0.91 13.91 -10.75
N ASN A 39 2.13 13.34 -10.81
CA ASN A 39 3.26 13.86 -11.56
C ASN A 39 2.99 13.90 -13.08
N LYS A 40 2.34 12.86 -13.64
CA LYS A 40 1.93 12.83 -15.05
C LYS A 40 0.93 13.95 -15.38
N LYS A 41 0.00 14.26 -14.45
CA LYS A 41 -0.98 15.36 -14.61
C LYS A 41 -0.32 16.74 -14.48
N ASN A 42 0.58 16.89 -13.53
CA ASN A 42 1.35 18.09 -13.29
C ASN A 42 2.81 17.74 -12.94
N PRO A 43 3.77 17.91 -13.89
CA PRO A 43 5.17 17.62 -13.66
C PRO A 43 5.83 18.43 -12.53
N LYS A 44 5.15 19.44 -11.97
CA LYS A 44 5.59 20.17 -10.79
C LYS A 44 5.23 19.46 -9.47
N VAL A 45 4.50 18.37 -9.53
CA VAL A 45 4.34 17.48 -8.37
C VAL A 45 5.58 16.58 -8.30
N GLN A 46 6.42 16.78 -7.29
CA GLN A 46 7.70 16.11 -7.13
C GLN A 46 7.77 15.35 -5.81
N ALA A 47 8.31 14.13 -5.85
CA ALA A 47 8.63 13.37 -4.65
C ALA A 47 9.77 14.08 -3.89
N ALA A 48 9.71 14.09 -2.58
CA ALA A 48 10.69 14.80 -1.76
C ALA A 48 11.36 13.90 -0.73
N PHE A 49 10.59 13.11 0.00
CA PHE A 49 11.11 12.17 0.98
C PHE A 49 10.12 11.03 1.22
N THR A 50 10.64 9.94 1.80
CA THR A 50 9.87 8.75 2.18
C THR A 50 10.46 8.15 3.45
N ASN A 51 9.79 7.18 4.07
CA ASN A 51 10.38 6.43 5.16
C ASN A 51 11.46 5.46 4.63
N SER A 52 12.57 5.41 5.34
CA SER A 52 13.71 4.53 5.02
C SER A 52 13.39 3.06 5.30
N ASP A 53 14.30 2.20 4.88
CA ASP A 53 14.44 0.84 5.39
C ASP A 53 14.97 0.83 6.84
N LYS A 54 15.16 -0.38 7.39
CA LYS A 54 15.73 -0.60 8.72
C LYS A 54 17.18 -0.09 8.88
N ASP A 55 17.93 0.07 7.78
CA ASP A 55 19.31 0.55 7.78
C ASP A 55 19.44 2.06 7.58
N GLY A 56 18.32 2.75 7.42
CA GLY A 56 18.24 4.20 7.28
C GLY A 56 18.44 4.69 5.84
N GLY A 57 18.34 3.80 4.86
CA GLY A 57 18.51 4.08 3.43
C GLY A 57 17.26 3.87 2.59
N LEU A 58 17.42 3.95 1.26
CA LEU A 58 16.37 3.69 0.28
C LEU A 58 16.42 2.28 -0.30
N GLU A 59 17.54 1.56 -0.19
CA GLU A 59 17.77 0.32 -0.92
C GLU A 59 16.74 -0.77 -0.59
N GLY A 60 16.37 -0.90 0.69
CA GLY A 60 15.34 -1.82 1.17
C GLY A 60 14.02 -1.14 1.55
N ALA A 61 13.84 0.14 1.22
CA ALA A 61 12.67 0.92 1.62
C ALA A 61 11.42 0.49 0.85
N CYS A 62 10.74 -0.52 1.35
CA CYS A 62 9.55 -1.09 0.74
C CYS A 62 8.52 -1.49 1.79
N TYR A 63 7.29 -1.61 1.34
CA TYR A 63 6.18 -2.31 1.98
C TYR A 63 5.71 -3.43 1.06
N TYR A 64 4.67 -4.17 1.39
CA TYR A 64 4.32 -5.36 0.63
C TYR A 64 2.89 -5.31 0.09
N SER A 65 2.75 -5.62 -1.21
CA SER A 65 1.49 -6.03 -1.81
C SER A 65 1.31 -7.53 -1.59
N ARG A 66 0.18 -7.92 -1.03
CA ARG A 66 -0.19 -9.29 -0.71
C ARG A 66 -1.37 -9.72 -1.58
N ILE A 67 -1.31 -10.92 -2.18
CA ILE A 67 -2.52 -11.62 -2.65
C ILE A 67 -2.81 -12.71 -1.62
N CYS A 68 -4.02 -12.68 -1.09
CA CYS A 68 -4.45 -13.51 0.02
C CYS A 68 -5.74 -14.26 -0.29
N VAL A 69 -5.90 -15.40 0.37
CA VAL A 69 -7.10 -16.24 0.36
C VAL A 69 -7.49 -16.60 1.78
N ARG A 70 -8.75 -16.94 2.04
CA ARG A 70 -9.12 -17.44 3.39
C ARG A 70 -8.29 -18.68 3.71
N THR A 71 -7.87 -18.80 4.97
CA THR A 71 -7.04 -19.94 5.40
C THR A 71 -7.74 -21.29 5.21
N GLU A 72 -9.06 -21.34 5.37
CA GLU A 72 -9.87 -22.54 5.16
C GLU A 72 -9.88 -23.02 3.70
N ASP A 73 -9.66 -22.12 2.75
CA ASP A 73 -9.66 -22.40 1.30
C ASP A 73 -8.26 -22.61 0.73
N VAL A 74 -7.19 -22.43 1.51
CA VAL A 74 -5.81 -22.33 1.04
C VAL A 74 -5.31 -23.59 0.31
N GLU A 75 -5.85 -24.77 0.61
CA GLU A 75 -5.49 -26.03 -0.04
C GLU A 75 -5.68 -25.99 -1.56
N GLN A 76 -6.66 -25.21 -2.07
CA GLN A 76 -6.95 -25.04 -3.50
C GLN A 76 -5.84 -24.29 -4.25
N TYR A 77 -4.94 -23.60 -3.52
CA TYR A 77 -3.88 -22.76 -4.06
C TYR A 77 -2.50 -23.35 -3.87
N LYS A 78 -2.40 -24.58 -3.33
CA LYS A 78 -1.11 -25.26 -3.15
C LYS A 78 -0.52 -25.69 -4.50
N LYS A 79 0.79 -25.46 -4.65
CA LYS A 79 1.58 -25.93 -5.79
C LYS A 79 2.94 -26.43 -5.30
N GLY A 80 3.15 -27.74 -5.33
CA GLY A 80 4.34 -28.36 -4.75
C GLY A 80 4.44 -28.11 -3.24
N SER A 81 5.55 -27.55 -2.79
CA SER A 81 5.76 -27.15 -1.38
C SER A 81 5.33 -25.72 -1.05
N GLY A 82 4.79 -25.00 -2.02
CA GLY A 82 4.39 -23.58 -1.87
C GLY A 82 2.97 -23.33 -2.33
N TYR A 83 2.71 -22.10 -2.75
CA TYR A 83 1.42 -21.63 -3.23
C TYR A 83 1.57 -21.01 -4.64
N SER A 84 0.45 -20.94 -5.38
CA SER A 84 0.37 -20.31 -6.70
C SER A 84 -0.91 -19.52 -6.83
N ILE A 85 -0.85 -18.42 -7.60
CA ILE A 85 -2.02 -17.64 -7.96
C ILE A 85 -2.82 -18.25 -9.11
N GLU A 86 -2.39 -19.38 -9.68
CA GLU A 86 -3.12 -20.03 -10.79
C GLU A 86 -4.58 -20.32 -10.45
N GLY A 87 -4.85 -20.65 -9.19
CA GLY A 87 -6.19 -20.95 -8.68
C GLY A 87 -7.14 -19.76 -8.59
N ILE A 88 -6.68 -18.51 -8.79
CA ILE A 88 -7.55 -17.33 -8.70
C ILE A 88 -8.37 -17.10 -9.97
N LYS A 89 -8.00 -17.71 -11.09
CA LYS A 89 -8.74 -17.56 -12.37
C LYS A 89 -10.17 -18.06 -12.21
N GLY A 90 -11.12 -17.23 -12.61
CA GLY A 90 -12.56 -17.54 -12.53
C GLY A 90 -13.16 -17.41 -11.11
N LYS A 91 -12.37 -16.96 -10.13
CA LYS A 91 -12.82 -16.67 -8.75
C LYS A 91 -13.37 -15.26 -8.63
N SER A 92 -14.08 -14.96 -7.55
CA SER A 92 -14.35 -13.58 -7.16
C SER A 92 -13.11 -12.98 -6.53
N PHE A 93 -12.79 -11.71 -6.88
CA PHE A 93 -11.57 -11.05 -6.43
C PHE A 93 -11.85 -9.64 -5.93
N SER A 94 -11.24 -9.26 -4.82
CA SER A 94 -11.32 -7.90 -4.30
C SER A 94 -10.00 -7.16 -4.49
N PHE A 95 -10.05 -6.06 -5.24
CA PHE A 95 -9.01 -5.04 -5.29
C PHE A 95 -9.35 -3.88 -4.34
N VAL A 96 -8.38 -2.99 -4.11
CA VAL A 96 -8.60 -1.79 -3.29
C VAL A 96 -9.29 -0.70 -4.11
N SER A 97 -8.63 -0.24 -5.16
CA SER A 97 -9.11 0.75 -6.13
C SER A 97 -8.21 0.66 -7.37
N ALA A 98 -8.69 1.04 -8.54
CA ALA A 98 -7.91 1.00 -9.78
C ALA A 98 -6.65 1.90 -9.75
N THR A 99 -6.59 2.86 -8.84
CA THR A 99 -5.46 3.78 -8.63
C THR A 99 -4.58 3.42 -7.43
N SER A 100 -4.88 2.32 -6.73
CA SER A 100 -4.04 1.81 -5.64
C SER A 100 -2.80 1.11 -6.18
N THR A 101 -1.62 1.39 -5.61
CA THR A 101 -0.37 0.74 -6.00
C THR A 101 -0.38 -0.73 -5.62
N SER A 102 -0.41 -1.03 -4.33
CA SER A 102 -0.34 -2.38 -3.77
C SER A 102 -1.65 -3.15 -3.83
N GLY A 103 -2.78 -2.43 -3.91
CA GLY A 103 -4.09 -3.04 -3.98
C GLY A 103 -4.64 -3.23 -5.41
N PHE A 104 -3.93 -2.76 -6.46
CA PHE A 104 -4.31 -2.99 -7.85
C PHE A 104 -3.11 -3.05 -8.79
N LYS A 105 -2.30 -1.98 -8.90
CA LYS A 105 -1.27 -1.86 -9.94
C LYS A 105 -0.25 -3.00 -9.89
N VAL A 106 0.31 -3.26 -8.72
CA VAL A 106 1.30 -4.32 -8.51
C VAL A 106 0.70 -5.71 -8.68
N PRO A 107 -0.39 -6.08 -7.97
CA PRO A 107 -0.95 -7.42 -8.12
C PRO A 107 -1.50 -7.65 -9.53
N SER A 108 -2.11 -6.67 -10.20
CA SER A 108 -2.59 -6.82 -11.57
C SER A 108 -1.44 -7.04 -12.57
N SER A 109 -0.31 -6.32 -12.42
CA SER A 109 0.88 -6.56 -13.23
C SER A 109 1.40 -8.00 -13.07
N GLY A 110 1.44 -8.50 -11.84
CA GLY A 110 1.81 -9.90 -11.56
C GLY A 110 0.85 -10.91 -12.19
N ILE A 111 -0.45 -10.68 -12.08
CA ILE A 111 -1.49 -11.54 -12.68
C ILE A 111 -1.41 -11.50 -14.20
N VAL A 112 -1.29 -10.32 -14.81
CA VAL A 112 -1.14 -10.15 -16.26
C VAL A 112 0.05 -10.96 -16.78
N LYS A 113 1.19 -10.85 -16.10
CA LYS A 113 2.42 -11.59 -16.45
C LYS A 113 2.26 -13.10 -16.29
N GLU A 114 1.70 -13.56 -15.17
CA GLU A 114 1.53 -15.01 -14.89
C GLU A 114 0.59 -15.68 -15.89
N PHE A 115 -0.49 -15.01 -16.25
CA PHE A 115 -1.51 -15.60 -17.13
C PHE A 115 -1.39 -15.18 -18.60
N GLY A 116 -0.40 -14.37 -18.96
CA GLY A 116 -0.18 -13.90 -20.33
C GLY A 116 -1.35 -13.08 -20.87
N LEU A 117 -1.94 -12.21 -20.02
CA LEU A 117 -3.06 -11.36 -20.44
C LEU A 117 -2.52 -10.16 -21.25
N ASP A 118 -3.36 -9.62 -22.13
CA ASP A 118 -2.99 -8.48 -22.98
C ASP A 118 -2.89 -7.18 -22.17
N SER A 119 -3.76 -7.01 -21.16
CA SER A 119 -3.75 -5.83 -20.28
C SER A 119 -4.46 -6.11 -18.95
N SER A 120 -4.23 -5.22 -17.97
CA SER A 120 -4.93 -5.23 -16.68
C SER A 120 -6.44 -4.91 -16.80
N ASP A 121 -6.90 -4.38 -17.92
CA ASP A 121 -8.32 -4.07 -18.12
C ASP A 121 -9.19 -5.34 -18.07
N GLN A 122 -8.61 -6.48 -18.44
CA GLN A 122 -9.29 -7.78 -18.34
C GLN A 122 -9.58 -8.21 -16.89
N LEU A 123 -8.91 -7.58 -15.92
CA LEU A 123 -9.08 -7.83 -14.49
C LEU A 123 -10.13 -6.92 -13.84
N LEU A 124 -10.60 -5.89 -14.56
CA LEU A 124 -11.54 -4.89 -14.03
C LEU A 124 -13.01 -5.26 -14.28
N GLU A 125 -13.27 -6.18 -15.20
CA GLU A 125 -14.63 -6.54 -15.61
C GLU A 125 -15.00 -7.96 -15.16
N ALA A 126 -16.10 -8.07 -14.46
CA ALA A 126 -16.67 -9.37 -14.08
C ALA A 126 -16.96 -10.24 -15.33
N GLY A 127 -16.70 -11.54 -15.20
CA GLY A 127 -16.93 -12.52 -16.27
C GLY A 127 -15.83 -12.58 -17.34
N LYS A 128 -14.78 -11.73 -17.28
CA LYS A 128 -13.60 -11.84 -18.15
C LYS A 128 -12.55 -12.78 -17.56
N PHE A 129 -11.72 -12.29 -16.65
CA PHE A 129 -10.73 -13.11 -15.96
C PHE A 129 -11.27 -13.64 -14.62
N PHE A 130 -11.89 -12.76 -13.85
CA PHE A 130 -12.57 -13.10 -12.61
C PHE A 130 -14.07 -13.29 -12.84
N SER A 131 -14.72 -14.15 -12.05
CA SER A 131 -16.18 -14.29 -12.08
C SER A 131 -16.86 -13.01 -11.60
N GLU A 132 -16.27 -12.36 -10.58
CA GLU A 132 -16.73 -11.10 -10.00
C GLU A 132 -15.52 -10.28 -9.56
N VAL A 133 -15.63 -8.94 -9.67
CA VAL A 133 -14.60 -8.00 -9.25
C VAL A 133 -15.20 -7.00 -8.26
N LEU A 134 -14.63 -6.96 -7.06
CA LEU A 134 -15.02 -6.04 -6.01
C LEU A 134 -13.91 -5.01 -5.79
N PHE A 135 -14.31 -3.83 -5.31
CA PHE A 135 -13.40 -2.79 -4.84
C PHE A 135 -13.69 -2.47 -3.37
N GLY A 136 -12.70 -2.76 -2.51
CA GLY A 136 -12.84 -2.48 -1.07
C GLY A 136 -12.76 -1.00 -0.71
N ASN A 137 -12.35 -0.13 -1.66
CA ASN A 137 -12.10 1.31 -1.50
C ASN A 137 -11.05 1.66 -0.44
N SER A 138 -10.56 0.68 0.30
CA SER A 138 -9.43 0.75 1.22
C SER A 138 -8.81 -0.64 1.34
N HIS A 139 -7.57 -0.74 1.83
CA HIS A 139 -6.92 -2.02 2.08
C HIS A 139 -7.70 -2.84 3.11
N VAL A 140 -8.16 -2.21 4.17
CA VAL A 140 -9.01 -2.85 5.19
C VAL A 140 -10.34 -3.33 4.59
N GLY A 141 -10.96 -2.56 3.68
CA GLY A 141 -12.18 -2.98 2.98
C GLY A 141 -11.98 -4.23 2.12
N SER A 142 -10.82 -4.37 1.45
CA SER A 142 -10.48 -5.58 0.69
C SER A 142 -10.28 -6.79 1.61
N VAL A 143 -9.68 -6.61 2.79
CA VAL A 143 -9.59 -7.68 3.82
C VAL A 143 -10.99 -8.08 4.29
N VAL A 144 -11.88 -7.12 4.54
CA VAL A 144 -13.27 -7.41 4.94
C VAL A 144 -13.99 -8.22 3.86
N ASN A 145 -13.90 -7.81 2.59
CA ASN A 145 -14.50 -8.55 1.46
C ASN A 145 -13.99 -10.01 1.41
N LEU A 146 -12.69 -10.21 1.64
CA LEU A 146 -12.11 -11.55 1.68
C LEU A 146 -12.65 -12.37 2.86
N LEU A 147 -12.56 -11.80 4.07
CA LEU A 147 -12.88 -12.54 5.30
C LEU A 147 -14.37 -12.71 5.52
N SER A 148 -15.23 -11.83 4.98
CA SER A 148 -16.69 -12.04 4.99
C SER A 148 -17.13 -13.13 4.01
N GLY A 149 -16.31 -13.40 2.97
CA GLY A 149 -16.61 -14.39 1.92
C GLY A 149 -17.22 -13.78 0.67
N ASP A 150 -17.28 -12.44 0.57
CA ASP A 150 -17.74 -11.73 -0.62
C ASP A 150 -16.75 -11.90 -1.78
N ALA A 151 -15.46 -12.04 -1.46
CA ALA A 151 -14.42 -12.41 -2.41
C ALA A 151 -13.71 -13.70 -1.99
N GLU A 152 -13.30 -14.53 -2.98
CA GLU A 152 -12.51 -15.75 -2.75
C GLU A 152 -11.02 -15.47 -2.64
N ALA A 153 -10.54 -14.38 -3.27
CA ALA A 153 -9.19 -13.86 -3.13
C ALA A 153 -9.20 -12.32 -3.09
N ALA A 154 -8.16 -11.73 -2.50
CA ALA A 154 -8.07 -10.28 -2.44
C ALA A 154 -6.61 -9.81 -2.49
N ALA A 155 -6.41 -8.56 -2.95
CA ALA A 155 -5.14 -7.86 -2.88
C ALA A 155 -5.24 -6.67 -1.94
N PHE A 156 -4.21 -6.54 -1.07
CA PHE A 156 -4.06 -5.42 -0.12
C PHE A 156 -2.60 -5.35 0.37
N ASP A 157 -2.26 -4.31 1.12
CA ASP A 157 -0.91 -4.19 1.68
C ASP A 157 -0.82 -4.68 3.15
N ASP A 158 0.40 -4.57 3.68
CA ASP A 158 0.70 -4.86 5.09
C ASP A 158 0.56 -3.62 5.97
N VAL A 159 0.87 -2.44 5.46
CA VAL A 159 0.99 -1.21 6.26
C VAL A 159 -0.35 -0.81 6.86
N ASP A 160 -1.39 -0.80 6.05
CA ASP A 160 -2.72 -0.33 6.45
C ASP A 160 -3.51 -1.38 7.24
N VAL A 161 -3.16 -2.68 7.12
CA VAL A 161 -3.98 -3.75 7.69
C VAL A 161 -3.37 -4.43 8.92
N ASP A 162 -2.05 -4.49 9.04
CA ASP A 162 -1.39 -5.25 10.12
C ASP A 162 -1.75 -4.80 11.54
N MET A 163 -2.14 -3.54 11.71
CA MET A 163 -2.60 -3.05 13.01
C MET A 163 -3.86 -3.77 13.53
N TYR A 164 -4.66 -4.35 12.63
CA TYR A 164 -5.89 -5.10 12.95
C TYR A 164 -5.68 -6.61 13.04
N LEU A 165 -4.45 -7.09 12.79
CA LEU A 165 -4.14 -8.50 12.59
C LEU A 165 -3.16 -9.03 13.62
N ASP A 166 -3.28 -10.33 13.94
CA ASP A 166 -2.28 -11.11 14.63
C ASP A 166 -1.65 -12.12 13.65
N LEU A 167 -0.33 -12.21 13.63
CA LEU A 167 0.38 -13.29 12.92
C LEU A 167 0.17 -14.60 13.70
N VAL A 168 -0.42 -15.59 13.06
CA VAL A 168 -0.76 -16.90 13.67
C VAL A 168 0.33 -17.94 13.37
N SER A 169 0.86 -17.93 12.14
CA SER A 169 1.93 -18.86 11.74
C SER A 169 2.74 -18.30 10.57
N GLY A 170 3.94 -18.80 10.39
CA GLY A 170 4.90 -18.35 9.37
C GLY A 170 5.69 -17.13 9.83
N GLU A 171 6.58 -16.65 8.95
CA GLU A 171 7.33 -15.42 9.16
C GLU A 171 6.51 -14.22 8.66
N PRO A 172 6.65 -13.03 9.27
CA PRO A 172 5.99 -11.82 8.78
C PRO A 172 6.29 -11.59 7.28
N ASN A 173 5.28 -11.18 6.53
CA ASN A 173 5.44 -10.92 5.10
C ASN A 173 6.14 -12.06 4.33
N SER A 174 5.68 -13.28 4.55
CA SER A 174 6.14 -14.45 3.79
C SER A 174 4.98 -15.18 3.13
N ILE A 175 5.25 -15.83 2.00
CA ILE A 175 4.25 -16.70 1.35
C ILE A 175 3.95 -17.87 2.29
N GLY A 176 2.68 -18.12 2.55
CA GLY A 176 2.20 -19.13 3.50
C GLY A 176 1.99 -18.60 4.92
N ALA A 177 2.39 -17.37 5.23
CA ALA A 177 2.07 -16.75 6.51
C ALA A 177 0.55 -16.62 6.71
N VAL A 178 0.09 -16.93 7.90
CA VAL A 178 -1.32 -16.87 8.28
C VAL A 178 -1.52 -15.72 9.25
N TYR A 179 -2.45 -14.84 8.91
CA TYR A 179 -2.89 -13.74 9.75
C TYR A 179 -4.35 -13.91 10.15
N LYS A 180 -4.67 -13.50 11.36
CA LYS A 180 -6.03 -13.54 11.94
C LYS A 180 -6.47 -12.13 12.32
N ALA A 181 -7.70 -11.76 11.99
CA ALA A 181 -8.30 -10.53 12.51
C ALA A 181 -8.40 -10.62 14.04
N LYS A 182 -7.87 -9.60 14.73
CA LYS A 182 -7.83 -9.52 16.19
C LYS A 182 -9.24 -9.67 16.77
N ASP A 183 -9.35 -10.34 17.92
CA ASP A 183 -10.63 -10.54 18.60
C ASP A 183 -11.22 -9.21 19.14
N ASN A 184 -10.39 -8.19 19.30
CA ASN A 184 -10.75 -6.83 19.70
C ASN A 184 -10.62 -5.81 18.55
N ALA A 185 -10.52 -6.27 17.28
CA ALA A 185 -10.43 -5.35 16.15
C ALA A 185 -11.61 -4.38 16.14
N GLU A 186 -11.30 -3.11 15.87
CA GLU A 186 -12.29 -2.04 15.71
C GLU A 186 -12.87 -2.04 14.28
N ALA A 187 -13.96 -1.30 14.08
CA ALA A 187 -14.56 -1.15 12.76
C ALA A 187 -13.53 -0.67 11.72
N PRO A 188 -13.62 -1.16 10.48
CA PRO A 188 -14.61 -2.10 9.93
C PRO A 188 -14.25 -3.59 10.11
N MET A 189 -13.11 -3.91 10.74
CA MET A 189 -12.64 -5.27 10.94
C MET A 189 -13.40 -6.03 12.05
N ASP A 190 -14.21 -5.35 12.83
CA ASP A 190 -15.05 -5.93 13.88
C ASP A 190 -16.05 -6.98 13.35
N THR A 191 -16.45 -6.88 12.09
CA THR A 191 -17.36 -7.82 11.41
C THR A 191 -16.72 -9.15 11.06
N VAL A 192 -15.38 -9.21 11.05
CA VAL A 192 -14.60 -10.39 10.63
C VAL A 192 -13.61 -10.88 11.68
N ARG A 193 -13.81 -10.49 12.95
CA ARG A 193 -12.97 -10.92 14.09
C ARG A 193 -12.77 -12.42 14.11
N GLY A 194 -11.57 -12.86 14.43
CA GLY A 194 -11.22 -14.27 14.56
C GLY A 194 -11.06 -15.04 13.24
N LYS A 195 -11.46 -14.46 12.12
CA LYS A 195 -11.26 -15.07 10.78
C LYS A 195 -9.82 -14.85 10.30
N SER A 196 -9.33 -15.77 9.49
CA SER A 196 -7.93 -15.77 9.05
C SER A 196 -7.78 -15.90 7.54
N PHE A 197 -6.69 -15.34 7.03
CA PHE A 197 -6.25 -15.48 5.66
C PHE A 197 -4.80 -15.96 5.60
N THR A 198 -4.42 -16.51 4.45
CA THR A 198 -3.07 -16.96 4.12
C THR A 198 -2.56 -16.15 2.93
N ILE A 199 -1.31 -15.71 2.99
CA ILE A 199 -0.63 -15.04 1.87
C ILE A 199 -0.22 -16.09 0.84
N ILE A 200 -0.72 -15.98 -0.40
CA ILE A 200 -0.36 -16.88 -1.51
C ILE A 200 0.60 -16.24 -2.52
N ALA A 201 0.66 -14.90 -2.56
CA ALA A 201 1.69 -14.17 -3.31
C ALA A 201 2.06 -12.88 -2.59
N LEU A 202 3.31 -12.46 -2.74
CA LEU A 202 3.90 -11.32 -2.07
C LEU A 202 4.82 -10.57 -3.04
N THR A 203 4.68 -9.25 -3.09
CA THR A 203 5.52 -8.40 -3.94
C THR A 203 5.96 -7.16 -3.16
N PRO A 204 7.28 -6.87 -3.06
CA PRO A 204 7.75 -5.62 -2.47
C PRO A 204 7.35 -4.43 -3.35
N VAL A 205 6.97 -3.35 -2.71
CA VAL A 205 6.53 -2.10 -3.32
C VAL A 205 7.33 -0.95 -2.71
N LEU A 206 7.85 -0.05 -3.51
CA LEU A 206 8.57 1.13 -3.02
C LEU A 206 7.70 1.92 -2.04
N ASN A 207 8.30 2.42 -0.97
CA ASN A 207 7.57 3.20 0.03
C ASN A 207 6.91 4.44 -0.56
N SER A 208 5.78 4.82 0.01
CA SER A 208 4.96 5.97 -0.40
C SER A 208 5.72 7.29 -0.25
N PRO A 209 5.78 8.14 -1.29
CA PRO A 209 6.41 9.45 -1.16
C PRO A 209 5.55 10.44 -0.41
N ILE A 210 6.21 11.31 0.31
CA ILE A 210 5.67 12.64 0.59
C ILE A 210 6.15 13.53 -0.56
N CYS A 211 5.18 14.10 -1.28
CA CYS A 211 5.41 14.93 -2.45
C CYS A 211 4.89 16.35 -2.27
N PHE A 212 5.44 17.28 -3.04
CA PHE A 212 5.03 18.68 -3.08
C PHE A 212 4.57 19.06 -4.48
N ASN A 213 3.59 19.94 -4.58
CA ASN A 213 3.36 20.73 -5.79
C ASN A 213 4.24 21.98 -5.69
N GLU A 214 5.32 22.02 -6.47
CA GLU A 214 6.34 23.09 -6.45
C GLU A 214 5.80 24.47 -6.88
N GLU A 215 4.66 24.52 -7.58
CA GLU A 215 4.00 25.78 -7.91
C GLU A 215 3.14 26.32 -6.76
N ALA A 216 2.73 25.44 -5.83
CA ALA A 216 1.82 25.79 -4.74
C ALA A 216 2.53 26.05 -3.41
N ILE A 217 3.85 25.84 -3.33
CA ILE A 217 4.66 26.03 -2.12
C ILE A 217 5.97 26.73 -2.50
N SER A 218 6.46 27.62 -1.61
CA SER A 218 7.76 28.27 -1.84
C SER A 218 8.92 27.29 -1.63
N ASP A 219 10.03 27.52 -2.35
CA ASP A 219 11.26 26.71 -2.20
C ASP A 219 11.82 26.77 -0.77
N ASP A 220 11.71 27.93 -0.10
CA ASP A 220 12.15 28.11 1.29
C ASP A 220 11.34 27.25 2.26
N ASP A 221 9.99 27.29 2.13
CA ASP A 221 9.12 26.44 2.97
C ASP A 221 9.36 24.96 2.69
N ARG A 222 9.46 24.55 1.42
CA ARG A 222 9.75 23.18 1.01
C ARG A 222 11.06 22.69 1.61
N THR A 223 12.11 23.46 1.48
CA THR A 223 13.45 23.12 2.02
C THR A 223 13.38 22.92 3.53
N LYS A 224 12.78 23.86 4.26
CA LYS A 224 12.63 23.79 5.73
C LYS A 224 11.81 22.57 6.16
N ILE A 225 10.75 22.22 5.42
CA ILE A 225 9.92 21.05 5.71
C ILE A 225 10.75 19.78 5.53
N VAL A 226 11.44 19.63 4.39
CA VAL A 226 12.27 18.45 4.10
C VAL A 226 13.38 18.28 5.14
N GLU A 227 14.09 19.35 5.47
CA GLU A 227 15.15 19.32 6.50
C GLU A 227 14.60 18.92 7.87
N HIS A 228 13.45 19.47 8.26
CA HIS A 228 12.81 19.13 9.52
C HIS A 228 12.37 17.65 9.56
N PHE A 229 11.65 17.18 8.54
CA PHE A 229 11.16 15.80 8.50
C PHE A 229 12.30 14.77 8.43
N CYS A 230 13.37 15.06 7.69
CA CYS A 230 14.55 14.18 7.62
C CYS A 230 15.49 14.33 8.84
N SER A 231 15.14 15.13 9.85
CA SER A 231 15.96 15.34 11.06
C SER A 231 15.85 14.18 12.05
N GLY A 232 16.86 14.06 12.93
CA GLY A 232 16.85 13.12 14.04
C GLY A 232 15.72 13.36 15.05
N ALA A 233 15.26 14.61 15.18
CA ALA A 233 14.14 14.95 16.06
C ALA A 233 12.83 14.28 15.62
N VAL A 234 12.57 14.24 14.30
CA VAL A 234 11.39 13.56 13.75
C VAL A 234 11.58 12.04 13.78
N ALA A 235 12.78 11.53 13.49
CA ALA A 235 13.09 10.10 13.58
C ALA A 235 12.88 9.52 15.00
N GLY A 236 13.08 10.35 16.03
CA GLY A 236 12.81 10.00 17.44
C GLY A 236 11.38 10.25 17.91
N ASN A 237 10.51 10.79 17.08
CA ASN A 237 9.14 11.12 17.48
C ASN A 237 8.23 9.88 17.39
N LYS A 238 7.82 9.36 18.55
CA LYS A 238 6.98 8.17 18.70
C LYS A 238 5.53 8.32 18.18
N GLN A 239 5.09 9.55 17.89
CA GLN A 239 3.79 9.79 17.25
C GLN A 239 3.87 9.66 15.72
N ILE A 240 5.08 9.68 15.16
CA ILE A 240 5.33 9.52 13.73
C ILE A 240 5.84 8.10 13.45
N PHE A 241 6.90 7.70 14.13
CA PHE A 241 7.49 6.37 14.03
C PHE A 241 7.17 5.57 15.29
N ILE A 242 6.27 4.59 15.16
CA ILE A 242 5.84 3.74 16.27
C ILE A 242 6.77 2.54 16.42
N ASP A 243 7.05 2.18 17.67
CA ASP A 243 7.69 0.92 17.98
C ASP A 243 6.70 -0.23 17.71
N PRO A 244 7.04 -1.21 16.85
CA PRO A 244 6.16 -2.34 16.56
C PRO A 244 5.79 -3.18 17.79
N GLU A 245 6.61 -3.13 18.85
CA GLU A 245 6.35 -3.83 20.11
C GLU A 245 5.39 -3.07 21.03
N ASP A 246 5.18 -1.78 20.79
CA ASP A 246 4.21 -0.97 21.56
C ASP A 246 2.79 -1.18 21.02
N LYS A 247 2.09 -2.15 21.57
CA LYS A 247 0.71 -2.53 21.17
C LYS A 247 -0.33 -1.41 21.32
N GLY A 248 -0.01 -0.33 22.02
CA GLY A 248 -0.89 0.83 22.22
C GLY A 248 -0.55 2.02 21.34
N ALA A 249 0.60 2.00 20.67
CA ALA A 249 1.07 3.13 19.88
C ALA A 249 0.21 3.35 18.63
N LYS A 250 -0.09 4.62 18.37
CA LYS A 250 -0.73 5.06 17.11
C LYS A 250 0.23 6.00 16.40
N GLY A 251 0.59 5.65 15.19
CA GLY A 251 1.46 6.46 14.33
C GLY A 251 1.37 5.99 12.89
N LEU A 252 1.97 6.72 11.98
CA LEU A 252 1.85 6.47 10.53
C LEU A 252 2.88 5.46 10.02
N PHE A 253 4.03 5.33 10.70
CA PHE A 253 5.15 4.53 10.21
C PHE A 253 5.68 3.60 11.31
N LYS A 254 6.05 2.38 10.95
CA LYS A 254 6.72 1.44 11.86
C LYS A 254 8.21 1.83 11.99
N LYS A 255 8.73 1.84 13.20
CA LYS A 255 10.16 2.00 13.47
C LYS A 255 10.83 0.63 13.49
N GLU A 256 11.29 0.18 12.35
CA GLU A 256 11.90 -1.15 12.22
C GLU A 256 13.26 -1.28 12.91
N SER A 257 13.96 -0.16 13.11
CA SER A 257 15.23 -0.05 13.85
C SER A 257 15.45 1.37 14.35
N GLU A 258 16.50 1.56 15.15
CA GLU A 258 16.94 2.91 15.59
C GLU A 258 17.38 3.81 14.41
N LYS A 259 17.71 3.23 13.25
CA LYS A 259 18.11 3.96 12.04
C LYS A 259 16.92 4.39 11.19
N THR A 260 15.73 3.80 11.38
CA THR A 260 14.52 4.14 10.59
C THR A 260 14.17 5.62 10.76
N ARG A 261 14.03 6.31 9.65
CA ARG A 261 13.79 7.76 9.54
C ARG A 261 13.15 8.12 8.20
N PHE A 262 12.80 9.39 8.03
CA PHE A 262 12.58 9.89 6.67
C PHE A 262 13.90 10.16 5.97
N VAL A 263 13.96 9.82 4.69
CA VAL A 263 15.10 10.05 3.79
C VAL A 263 14.62 10.73 2.53
N LYS A 264 15.46 11.60 1.96
CA LYS A 264 15.16 12.27 0.69
C LYS A 264 15.04 11.23 -0.42
N THR A 265 14.10 11.47 -1.30
CA THR A 265 13.90 10.70 -2.55
C THR A 265 13.62 11.67 -3.69
N ASP A 266 13.51 11.15 -4.89
CA ASP A 266 13.22 11.92 -6.10
C ASP A 266 12.31 11.14 -7.06
N ASP A 267 11.99 11.75 -8.17
CA ASP A 267 11.15 11.16 -9.20
C ASP A 267 11.75 9.89 -9.83
N ALA A 268 13.08 9.86 -10.00
CA ALA A 268 13.77 8.73 -10.62
C ALA A 268 13.64 7.44 -9.79
N TRP A 269 13.55 7.55 -8.47
CA TRP A 269 13.36 6.40 -7.59
C TRP A 269 12.04 5.67 -7.84
N TYR A 270 11.01 6.36 -8.39
CA TYR A 270 9.69 5.78 -8.71
C TYR A 270 9.57 5.25 -10.14
N GLU A 271 10.65 5.27 -10.93
CA GLU A 271 10.67 4.72 -12.29
C GLU A 271 10.21 3.25 -12.38
N PRO A 272 10.54 2.35 -11.43
CA PRO A 272 10.00 0.99 -11.42
C PRO A 272 8.48 0.92 -11.37
N ILE A 273 7.83 1.88 -10.70
CA ILE A 273 6.35 1.93 -10.61
C ILE A 273 5.75 2.32 -11.96
N ARG A 274 6.36 3.27 -12.69
CA ARG A 274 5.91 3.64 -14.05
C ARG A 274 5.94 2.45 -15.00
N LYS A 275 6.98 1.62 -14.90
CA LYS A 275 7.15 0.42 -15.74
C LYS A 275 6.15 -0.71 -15.46
N LEU A 276 5.52 -0.75 -14.28
CA LEU A 276 4.48 -1.73 -13.98
C LEU A 276 3.23 -1.57 -14.87
N GLY A 277 3.05 -0.41 -15.48
CA GLY A 277 1.90 -0.11 -16.32
C GLY A 277 1.89 -0.77 -17.70
N GLY A 278 2.98 -1.43 -18.09
CA GLY A 278 3.11 -2.09 -19.38
C GLY A 278 2.97 -1.14 -20.57
N ALA A 279 3.97 -1.13 -21.42
CA ALA A 279 4.02 -0.54 -22.76
C ALA A 279 3.95 1.00 -22.84
N GLU A 280 5.05 1.59 -23.07
CA GLU A 280 5.10 2.52 -24.18
C GLU A 280 5.11 1.74 -25.49
#